data_53744bfb1e51d533711b35e26e7f03c0
#
_entry.id   53744bfb1e51d533711b35e26e7f03c0
#
_cell.length_a   1.000
_cell.length_b   1.000
_cell.length_c   1.000
_cell.angle_alpha   90.00
_cell.angle_beta   90.00
_cell.angle_gamma   90.00
#
_symmetry.space_group_name_H-M   'P 1'
#
loop_
_entity.id
_entity.type
_entity.pdbx_description
1 polymer ?
#
loop_
_entity_poly.entity_id
_entity_poly.type
_entity_poly.pdbx_seq_one_letter_code
_entity_poly.pdbx_strand_id
1 'polypeptide(L)'
;MRNPDGKNAAAKAELEGHSAHIKVVDMDVTNDSSVKEAMAGILATAENIDILINNAGIMYLDITEAFSVAQAQQQMETNYYGAIRTMQAVLPSMRKAGVGLIINTSSLVGRMSPPFFGTYTATKHALEGYSQAVRYEVSPFGVDIVMVEPGPFGTGLLASGQVPAHSEVLETYGQLAGVPAAMGENFAQMLQSEGAPDPQWVVDAYLKLAEMPFGSRPTRTVVGITWGVDEINDLTQPIQDRVIKEMQLDSVLGGISA
;
A
#
# COMPACT_ATOMS: atom_id res chain seq x y z
N MET A 1 -6.84 12.97 -4.29
CA MET A 1 -6.99 13.52 -2.90
C MET A 1 -8.48 13.64 -2.60
N ARG A 2 -8.98 13.26 -1.43
CA ARG A 2 -10.39 13.46 -1.06
C ARG A 2 -10.68 14.91 -0.73
N ASN A 3 -11.80 15.45 -1.25
CA ASN A 3 -12.29 16.81 -0.96
C ASN A 3 -11.19 17.91 -1.07
N PRO A 4 -10.56 18.04 -2.25
CA PRO A 4 -9.45 18.96 -2.47
C PRO A 4 -9.87 20.44 -2.42
N ASP A 5 -11.14 20.75 -2.70
CA ASP A 5 -11.65 22.12 -2.66
C ASP A 5 -12.32 22.48 -1.32
N GLY A 6 -12.34 21.54 -0.37
CA GLY A 6 -12.87 21.72 0.99
C GLY A 6 -11.77 21.61 2.05
N LYS A 7 -11.86 20.56 2.91
CA LYS A 7 -10.94 20.40 4.04
C LYS A 7 -9.46 20.25 3.66
N ASN A 8 -9.17 19.87 2.44
CA ASN A 8 -7.80 19.67 1.92
C ASN A 8 -7.34 20.77 0.95
N ALA A 9 -8.04 21.92 0.89
CA ALA A 9 -7.72 23.01 -0.04
C ALA A 9 -6.30 23.58 0.16
N ALA A 10 -5.85 23.69 1.42
CA ALA A 10 -4.48 24.15 1.71
C ALA A 10 -3.42 23.17 1.16
N ALA A 11 -3.61 21.87 1.38
CA ALA A 11 -2.69 20.85 0.86
C ALA A 11 -2.71 20.78 -0.68
N LYS A 12 -3.89 20.99 -1.31
CA LYS A 12 -3.98 21.13 -2.77
C LYS A 12 -3.14 22.30 -3.26
N ALA A 13 -3.33 23.48 -2.68
CA ALA A 13 -2.62 24.70 -3.09
C ALA A 13 -1.10 24.55 -2.90
N GLU A 14 -0.66 23.91 -1.82
CA GLU A 14 0.75 23.62 -1.58
C GLU A 14 1.33 22.70 -2.67
N LEU A 15 0.67 21.57 -2.96
CA LEU A 15 1.13 20.62 -3.96
C LEU A 15 1.19 21.23 -5.36
N GLU A 16 0.13 21.91 -5.80
CA GLU A 16 0.07 22.55 -7.11
C GLU A 16 1.04 23.75 -7.20
N GLY A 17 1.38 24.36 -6.07
CA GLY A 17 2.38 25.45 -5.99
C GLY A 17 3.82 24.99 -6.25
N HIS A 18 4.14 23.70 -6.05
CA HIS A 18 5.49 23.17 -6.32
C HIS A 18 5.80 23.08 -7.81
N SER A 19 4.82 22.80 -8.67
CA SER A 19 5.02 22.69 -10.11
C SER A 19 3.71 22.79 -10.88
N ALA A 20 3.74 23.45 -12.03
CA ALA A 20 2.63 23.50 -12.98
C ALA A 20 2.25 22.11 -13.56
N HIS A 21 3.13 21.13 -13.42
CA HIS A 21 2.88 19.74 -13.85
C HIS A 21 2.14 18.91 -12.80
N ILE A 22 2.05 19.38 -11.56
CA ILE A 22 1.28 18.70 -10.50
C ILE A 22 -0.19 19.13 -10.59
N LYS A 23 -1.08 18.16 -10.69
CA LYS A 23 -2.53 18.37 -10.67
C LYS A 23 -3.16 17.53 -9.59
N VAL A 24 -3.96 18.17 -8.75
CA VAL A 24 -4.72 17.49 -7.70
C VAL A 24 -6.13 17.19 -8.21
N VAL A 25 -6.50 15.91 -8.19
CA VAL A 25 -7.82 15.42 -8.62
C VAL A 25 -8.60 14.93 -7.40
N ASP A 26 -9.91 15.24 -7.33
CA ASP A 26 -10.78 14.68 -6.31
C ASP A 26 -11.00 13.19 -6.55
N MET A 27 -10.62 12.36 -5.58
CA MET A 27 -10.79 10.92 -5.66
C MET A 27 -10.88 10.31 -4.26
N ASP A 28 -11.94 9.57 -4.01
CA ASP A 28 -12.08 8.69 -2.86
C ASP A 28 -11.92 7.23 -3.32
N VAL A 29 -10.84 6.59 -2.91
CA VAL A 29 -10.53 5.20 -3.28
C VAL A 29 -11.53 4.18 -2.74
N THR A 30 -12.38 4.58 -1.78
CA THR A 30 -13.43 3.72 -1.22
C THR A 30 -14.75 3.79 -2.02
N ASN A 31 -14.78 4.58 -3.09
CA ASN A 31 -15.97 4.81 -3.90
C ASN A 31 -15.69 4.51 -5.38
N ASP A 32 -16.40 3.54 -5.94
CA ASP A 32 -16.22 3.08 -7.33
C ASP A 32 -16.44 4.20 -8.36
N SER A 33 -17.50 4.99 -8.18
CA SER A 33 -17.82 6.10 -9.10
C SER A 33 -16.74 7.18 -9.04
N SER A 34 -16.28 7.54 -7.83
CA SER A 34 -15.23 8.55 -7.64
C SER A 34 -13.93 8.14 -8.33
N VAL A 35 -13.51 6.87 -8.17
CA VAL A 35 -12.31 6.35 -8.84
C VAL A 35 -12.48 6.35 -10.35
N LYS A 36 -13.63 5.87 -10.85
CA LYS A 36 -13.92 5.80 -12.28
C LYS A 36 -13.91 7.19 -12.93
N GLU A 37 -14.57 8.17 -12.32
CA GLU A 37 -14.65 9.55 -12.82
C GLU A 37 -13.27 10.24 -12.81
N ALA A 38 -12.52 10.10 -11.70
CA ALA A 38 -11.17 10.65 -11.58
C ALA A 38 -10.24 10.08 -12.67
N MET A 39 -10.20 8.76 -12.82
CA MET A 39 -9.34 8.09 -13.80
C MET A 39 -9.76 8.40 -15.25
N ALA A 40 -11.05 8.46 -15.53
CA ALA A 40 -11.55 8.88 -16.85
C ALA A 40 -11.13 10.32 -17.17
N GLY A 41 -11.21 11.23 -16.20
CA GLY A 41 -10.76 12.61 -16.35
C GLY A 41 -9.26 12.71 -16.63
N ILE A 42 -8.43 11.91 -15.96
CA ILE A 42 -6.97 11.86 -16.21
C ILE A 42 -6.72 11.34 -17.64
N LEU A 43 -7.31 10.21 -18.01
CA LEU A 43 -7.10 9.55 -19.29
C LEU A 43 -7.69 10.36 -20.48
N ALA A 44 -8.60 11.31 -20.24
CA ALA A 44 -9.07 12.24 -21.26
C ALA A 44 -8.02 13.30 -21.64
N THR A 45 -7.03 13.53 -20.76
CA THR A 45 -5.96 14.54 -20.97
C THR A 45 -4.58 13.92 -21.17
N ALA A 46 -4.40 12.64 -20.82
CA ALA A 46 -3.17 11.88 -20.98
C ALA A 46 -3.46 10.63 -21.83
N GLU A 47 -2.57 10.30 -22.76
CA GLU A 47 -2.73 9.10 -23.60
C GLU A 47 -2.68 7.80 -22.78
N ASN A 48 -1.90 7.80 -21.68
CA ASN A 48 -1.71 6.68 -20.78
C ASN A 48 -1.39 7.16 -19.37
N ILE A 49 -1.49 6.27 -18.41
CA ILE A 49 -0.92 6.40 -17.07
C ILE A 49 0.25 5.43 -17.01
N ASP A 50 1.47 5.95 -17.00
CA ASP A 50 2.68 5.13 -17.05
C ASP A 50 3.00 4.49 -15.71
N ILE A 51 2.73 5.21 -14.62
CA ILE A 51 3.00 4.77 -13.24
C ILE A 51 1.79 5.06 -12.35
N LEU A 52 1.31 4.04 -11.65
CA LEU A 52 0.33 4.18 -10.57
C LEU A 52 1.01 3.85 -9.23
N ILE A 53 0.93 4.76 -8.26
CA ILE A 53 1.37 4.50 -6.88
C ILE A 53 0.15 4.47 -5.96
N ASN A 54 -0.19 3.29 -5.46
CA ASN A 54 -1.24 3.10 -4.47
C ASN A 54 -0.67 3.31 -3.07
N ASN A 55 -0.76 4.54 -2.57
CA ASN A 55 -0.24 4.93 -1.26
C ASN A 55 -1.34 5.24 -0.23
N ALA A 56 -2.60 5.35 -0.64
CA ALA A 56 -3.71 5.60 0.28
C ALA A 56 -3.87 4.46 1.28
N GLY A 57 -3.93 4.79 2.58
CA GLY A 57 -4.07 3.79 3.62
C GLY A 57 -4.47 4.38 4.97
N ILE A 58 -5.05 3.54 5.81
CA ILE A 58 -5.38 3.82 7.21
C ILE A 58 -4.91 2.65 8.06
N MET A 59 -4.64 2.90 9.35
CA MET A 59 -4.15 1.88 10.27
C MET A 59 -4.89 1.96 11.60
N TYR A 60 -5.45 0.84 12.05
CA TYR A 60 -6.02 0.68 13.38
C TYR A 60 -5.07 -0.14 14.24
N LEU A 61 -4.85 0.33 15.46
CA LEU A 61 -3.91 -0.25 16.43
C LEU A 61 -4.60 -0.32 17.79
N ASP A 62 -5.03 -1.50 18.18
CA ASP A 62 -5.58 -1.80 19.51
C ASP A 62 -5.80 -3.32 19.66
N ILE A 63 -6.41 -3.76 20.76
CA ILE A 63 -6.88 -5.12 20.94
C ILE A 63 -7.76 -5.51 19.75
N THR A 64 -7.31 -6.47 18.96
CA THR A 64 -7.94 -6.82 17.68
C THR A 64 -9.39 -7.26 17.83
N GLU A 65 -9.71 -8.01 18.88
CA GLU A 65 -11.09 -8.49 19.16
C GLU A 65 -12.06 -7.34 19.42
N ALA A 66 -11.57 -6.21 19.92
CA ALA A 66 -12.43 -5.07 20.23
C ALA A 66 -12.87 -4.24 19.01
N PHE A 67 -12.27 -4.47 17.83
CA PHE A 67 -12.75 -3.86 16.60
C PHE A 67 -13.97 -4.60 16.05
N SER A 68 -15.00 -3.84 15.67
CA SER A 68 -16.16 -4.41 14.99
C SER A 68 -15.83 -4.88 13.56
N VAL A 69 -16.62 -5.79 13.03
CA VAL A 69 -16.53 -6.20 11.62
C VAL A 69 -16.66 -5.00 10.68
N ALA A 70 -17.52 -4.03 10.98
CA ALA A 70 -17.67 -2.82 10.18
C ALA A 70 -16.38 -1.97 10.14
N GLN A 71 -15.64 -1.87 11.25
CA GLN A 71 -14.35 -1.19 11.30
C GLN A 71 -13.29 -1.97 10.48
N ALA A 72 -13.26 -3.28 10.60
CA ALA A 72 -12.38 -4.12 9.79
C ALA A 72 -12.68 -3.98 8.28
N GLN A 73 -13.97 -3.96 7.90
CA GLN A 73 -14.41 -3.71 6.52
C GLN A 73 -13.98 -2.32 6.03
N GLN A 74 -14.13 -1.27 6.84
CA GLN A 74 -13.71 0.08 6.47
C GLN A 74 -12.20 0.17 6.20
N GLN A 75 -11.39 -0.52 7.00
CA GLN A 75 -9.95 -0.57 6.78
C GLN A 75 -9.60 -1.36 5.50
N MET A 76 -10.32 -2.46 5.25
CA MET A 76 -10.19 -3.25 4.04
C MET A 76 -10.60 -2.44 2.80
N GLU A 77 -11.68 -1.65 2.88
CA GLU A 77 -12.15 -0.77 1.79
C GLU A 77 -11.08 0.21 1.33
N THR A 78 -10.36 0.81 2.29
CA THR A 78 -9.30 1.77 1.93
C THR A 78 -8.04 1.07 1.44
N ASN A 79 -7.53 0.11 2.21
CA ASN A 79 -6.17 -0.41 2.03
C ASN A 79 -6.08 -1.47 0.93
N TYR A 80 -7.15 -2.21 0.69
CA TYR A 80 -7.19 -3.33 -0.25
C TYR A 80 -8.09 -3.04 -1.45
N TYR A 81 -9.39 -2.85 -1.22
CA TYR A 81 -10.32 -2.62 -2.33
C TYR A 81 -10.05 -1.29 -3.04
N GLY A 82 -9.56 -0.26 -2.33
CA GLY A 82 -9.13 1.00 -2.94
C GLY A 82 -8.02 0.80 -3.96
N ALA A 83 -7.00 -0.01 -3.63
CA ALA A 83 -5.93 -0.34 -4.57
C ALA A 83 -6.43 -1.19 -5.75
N ILE A 84 -7.35 -2.13 -5.52
CA ILE A 84 -7.96 -2.91 -6.62
C ILE A 84 -8.69 -1.99 -7.60
N ARG A 85 -9.52 -1.04 -7.10
CA ARG A 85 -10.27 -0.10 -7.96
C ARG A 85 -9.34 0.70 -8.86
N THR A 86 -8.29 1.26 -8.29
CA THR A 86 -7.32 2.06 -9.06
C THR A 86 -6.55 1.21 -10.06
N MET A 87 -6.10 0.00 -9.68
CA MET A 87 -5.45 -0.94 -10.60
C MET A 87 -6.37 -1.32 -11.76
N GLN A 88 -7.63 -1.71 -11.47
CA GLN A 88 -8.60 -2.06 -12.51
C GLN A 88 -8.88 -0.90 -13.47
N ALA A 89 -8.83 0.34 -12.99
CA ALA A 89 -9.06 1.51 -13.81
C ALA A 89 -7.89 1.82 -14.77
N VAL A 90 -6.64 1.52 -14.41
CA VAL A 90 -5.46 1.83 -15.25
C VAL A 90 -4.98 0.64 -16.09
N LEU A 91 -5.16 -0.59 -15.64
CA LEU A 91 -4.66 -1.80 -16.31
C LEU A 91 -5.10 -1.94 -17.78
N PRO A 92 -6.34 -1.59 -18.18
CA PRO A 92 -6.73 -1.66 -19.59
C PRO A 92 -5.87 -0.78 -20.50
N SER A 93 -5.55 0.46 -20.09
CA SER A 93 -4.71 1.38 -20.86
C SER A 93 -3.25 0.93 -20.87
N MET A 94 -2.70 0.51 -19.73
CA MET A 94 -1.33 -0.01 -19.63
C MET A 94 -1.12 -1.26 -20.51
N ARG A 95 -2.05 -2.23 -20.48
CA ARG A 95 -1.96 -3.42 -21.35
C ARG A 95 -2.06 -3.08 -22.83
N LYS A 96 -2.90 -2.09 -23.19
CA LYS A 96 -2.99 -1.61 -24.57
C LYS A 96 -1.71 -0.91 -25.04
N ALA A 97 -1.09 -0.15 -24.15
CA ALA A 97 0.17 0.55 -24.42
C ALA A 97 1.37 -0.42 -24.44
N GLY A 98 1.25 -1.63 -23.86
CA GLY A 98 2.35 -2.59 -23.74
C GLY A 98 3.40 -2.17 -22.70
N VAL A 99 3.09 -1.23 -21.82
CA VAL A 99 3.99 -0.69 -20.79
C VAL A 99 3.18 -0.13 -19.62
N GLY A 100 3.68 -0.33 -18.40
CA GLY A 100 3.11 0.23 -17.19
C GLY A 100 3.81 -0.26 -15.93
N LEU A 101 3.74 0.54 -14.89
CA LEU A 101 4.23 0.19 -13.56
C LEU A 101 3.19 0.53 -12.50
N ILE A 102 2.89 -0.44 -11.66
CA ILE A 102 2.05 -0.24 -10.48
C ILE A 102 2.90 -0.50 -9.24
N ILE A 103 2.97 0.47 -8.33
CA ILE A 103 3.66 0.35 -7.05
C ILE A 103 2.61 0.37 -5.95
N ASN A 104 2.45 -0.74 -5.24
CA ASN A 104 1.55 -0.84 -4.11
C ASN A 104 2.31 -0.64 -2.80
N THR A 105 1.92 0.35 -2.00
CA THR A 105 2.47 0.56 -0.68
C THR A 105 1.88 -0.45 0.29
N SER A 106 2.63 -1.52 0.52
CA SER A 106 2.33 -2.54 1.51
C SER A 106 2.79 -2.09 2.92
N SER A 107 3.46 -2.94 3.63
CA SER A 107 4.06 -2.69 4.94
C SER A 107 4.84 -3.94 5.35
N LEU A 108 5.72 -3.84 6.35
CA LEU A 108 6.28 -5.02 7.03
C LEU A 108 5.19 -5.98 7.51
N VAL A 109 4.05 -5.43 7.97
CA VAL A 109 2.93 -6.26 8.43
C VAL A 109 2.12 -6.89 7.29
N GLY A 110 2.52 -6.72 6.04
CA GLY A 110 2.07 -7.52 4.91
C GLY A 110 2.74 -8.91 4.86
N ARG A 111 3.82 -9.11 5.62
CA ARG A 111 4.64 -10.33 5.67
C ARG A 111 4.76 -10.94 7.08
N MET A 112 4.49 -10.16 8.11
CA MET A 112 4.52 -10.58 9.51
C MET A 112 3.25 -10.10 10.23
N SER A 113 2.89 -10.74 11.34
CA SER A 113 1.63 -10.48 12.06
C SER A 113 1.88 -10.16 13.53
N PRO A 114 2.32 -8.94 13.87
CA PRO A 114 2.51 -8.56 15.26
C PRO A 114 1.15 -8.42 15.99
N PRO A 115 1.10 -8.60 17.32
CA PRO A 115 -0.12 -8.38 18.09
C PRO A 115 -0.61 -6.94 17.95
N PHE A 116 -1.90 -6.71 18.16
CA PHE A 116 -2.61 -5.43 18.12
C PHE A 116 -2.80 -4.78 16.74
N PHE A 117 -2.20 -5.34 15.69
CA PHE A 117 -2.36 -4.88 14.31
C PHE A 117 -3.29 -5.79 13.47
N GLY A 118 -4.06 -6.69 14.07
CA GLY A 118 -4.70 -7.79 13.36
C GLY A 118 -5.53 -7.36 12.14
N THR A 119 -6.39 -6.34 12.27
CA THR A 119 -7.20 -5.85 11.14
C THR A 119 -6.33 -5.18 10.07
N TYR A 120 -5.31 -4.41 10.46
CA TYR A 120 -4.37 -3.77 9.53
C TYR A 120 -3.51 -4.80 8.79
N THR A 121 -2.96 -5.76 9.53
CA THR A 121 -2.18 -6.88 9.00
C THR A 121 -2.97 -7.65 7.94
N ALA A 122 -4.23 -7.96 8.22
CA ALA A 122 -5.10 -8.65 7.27
C ALA A 122 -5.23 -7.89 5.94
N THR A 123 -5.37 -6.54 5.98
CA THR A 123 -5.46 -5.73 4.74
C THR A 123 -4.18 -5.76 3.93
N LYS A 124 -3.02 -5.72 4.60
CA LYS A 124 -1.72 -5.70 3.91
C LYS A 124 -1.34 -7.09 3.36
N HIS A 125 -1.64 -8.18 4.07
CA HIS A 125 -1.50 -9.53 3.53
C HIS A 125 -2.40 -9.76 2.31
N ALA A 126 -3.65 -9.26 2.34
CA ALA A 126 -4.55 -9.34 1.21
C ALA A 126 -4.00 -8.58 -0.01
N LEU A 127 -3.46 -7.37 0.21
CA LEU A 127 -2.84 -6.56 -0.85
C LEU A 127 -1.62 -7.26 -1.46
N GLU A 128 -0.75 -7.86 -0.63
CA GLU A 128 0.42 -8.62 -1.06
C GLU A 128 0.03 -9.80 -1.97
N GLY A 129 -0.89 -10.65 -1.49
CA GLY A 129 -1.32 -11.82 -2.25
C GLY A 129 -1.98 -11.45 -3.59
N TYR A 130 -2.85 -10.44 -3.58
CA TYR A 130 -3.50 -9.96 -4.80
C TYR A 130 -2.48 -9.36 -5.78
N SER A 131 -1.60 -8.49 -5.29
CA SER A 131 -0.60 -7.83 -6.13
C SER A 131 0.34 -8.82 -6.81
N GLN A 132 0.80 -9.83 -6.08
CA GLN A 132 1.69 -10.86 -6.63
C GLN A 132 0.97 -11.71 -7.69
N ALA A 133 -0.28 -12.10 -7.48
CA ALA A 133 -1.04 -12.86 -8.47
C ALA A 133 -1.23 -12.04 -9.76
N VAL A 134 -1.71 -10.79 -9.62
CA VAL A 134 -1.96 -9.93 -10.79
C VAL A 134 -0.65 -9.58 -11.52
N ARG A 135 0.48 -9.45 -10.81
CA ARG A 135 1.79 -9.24 -11.42
C ARG A 135 2.10 -10.29 -12.49
N TYR A 136 1.91 -11.57 -12.17
CA TYR A 136 2.11 -12.66 -13.14
C TYR A 136 1.15 -12.57 -14.33
N GLU A 137 -0.12 -12.21 -14.07
CA GLU A 137 -1.16 -12.15 -15.10
C GLU A 137 -0.93 -11.01 -16.10
N VAL A 138 -0.34 -9.89 -15.68
CA VAL A 138 -0.16 -8.69 -16.52
C VAL A 138 1.23 -8.55 -17.12
N SER A 139 2.22 -9.28 -16.63
CA SER A 139 3.60 -9.23 -17.12
C SER A 139 3.75 -9.58 -18.61
N PRO A 140 2.98 -10.52 -19.19
CA PRO A 140 3.01 -10.76 -20.64
C PRO A 140 2.59 -9.56 -21.49
N PHE A 141 1.94 -8.58 -20.87
CA PHE A 141 1.52 -7.33 -21.53
C PHE A 141 2.49 -6.17 -21.28
N GLY A 142 3.69 -6.43 -20.75
CA GLY A 142 4.67 -5.38 -20.44
C GLY A 142 4.33 -4.51 -19.21
N VAL A 143 3.39 -4.95 -18.36
CA VAL A 143 3.00 -4.25 -17.14
C VAL A 143 3.64 -4.94 -15.93
N ASP A 144 4.26 -4.15 -15.04
CA ASP A 144 4.86 -4.65 -13.80
C ASP A 144 4.08 -4.16 -12.58
N ILE A 145 3.97 -5.01 -11.56
CA ILE A 145 3.38 -4.66 -10.27
C ILE A 145 4.37 -5.03 -9.18
N VAL A 146 4.78 -4.06 -8.37
CA VAL A 146 5.73 -4.26 -7.29
C VAL A 146 5.19 -3.71 -5.96
N MET A 147 5.69 -4.24 -4.85
CA MET A 147 5.33 -3.82 -3.52
C MET A 147 6.49 -3.08 -2.86
N VAL A 148 6.17 -1.98 -2.20
CA VAL A 148 7.07 -1.32 -1.25
C VAL A 148 6.55 -1.62 0.14
N GLU A 149 7.42 -2.11 1.02
CA GLU A 149 7.12 -2.58 2.37
C GLU A 149 7.80 -1.66 3.41
N PRO A 150 7.20 -0.49 3.72
CA PRO A 150 7.76 0.41 4.70
C PRO A 150 7.72 -0.18 6.11
N GLY A 151 8.77 0.07 6.88
CA GLY A 151 8.76 0.00 8.34
C GLY A 151 7.96 1.16 8.95
N PRO A 152 8.15 1.46 10.24
CA PRO A 152 7.55 2.62 10.88
C PRO A 152 8.20 3.93 10.39
N PHE A 153 7.37 4.89 9.97
CA PHE A 153 7.77 6.23 9.57
C PHE A 153 6.87 7.29 10.22
N GLY A 154 7.43 8.46 10.50
CA GLY A 154 6.73 9.60 11.09
C GLY A 154 5.75 10.27 10.12
N THR A 155 4.59 9.66 9.90
CA THR A 155 3.53 10.14 9.01
C THR A 155 2.19 10.24 9.73
N GLY A 156 1.17 10.79 9.08
CA GLY A 156 -0.19 10.84 9.62
C GLY A 156 -0.91 9.47 9.72
N LEU A 157 -0.24 8.36 9.38
CA LEU A 157 -0.87 7.04 9.37
C LEU A 157 -1.34 6.59 10.76
N LEU A 158 -0.52 6.79 11.81
CA LEU A 158 -0.89 6.50 13.20
C LEU A 158 -2.13 7.29 13.64
N ALA A 159 -2.24 8.55 13.21
CA ALA A 159 -3.38 9.40 13.53
C ALA A 159 -4.66 9.04 12.74
N SER A 160 -4.59 8.13 11.78
CA SER A 160 -5.76 7.65 11.02
C SER A 160 -6.57 6.60 11.75
N GLY A 161 -6.09 6.12 12.92
CA GLY A 161 -6.72 5.08 13.72
C GLY A 161 -8.08 5.48 14.28
N GLN A 162 -8.87 4.46 14.59
CA GLN A 162 -10.15 4.61 15.29
C GLN A 162 -10.08 3.88 16.63
N VAL A 163 -10.82 4.40 17.60
CA VAL A 163 -11.08 3.68 18.85
C VAL A 163 -11.93 2.45 18.54
N PRO A 164 -11.62 1.28 19.12
CA PRO A 164 -12.44 0.08 18.96
C PRO A 164 -13.90 0.30 19.35
N ALA A 165 -14.81 -0.30 18.61
CA ALA A 165 -16.25 -0.14 18.85
C ALA A 165 -16.74 -0.92 20.10
N HIS A 166 -16.05 -1.99 20.49
CA HIS A 166 -16.39 -2.86 21.60
C HIS A 166 -15.56 -2.55 22.83
N SER A 167 -15.84 -1.41 23.49
CA SER A 167 -15.09 -0.97 24.68
C SER A 167 -15.24 -1.95 25.86
N GLU A 168 -16.38 -2.65 25.95
CA GLU A 168 -16.61 -3.69 26.96
C GLU A 168 -15.63 -4.87 26.81
N VAL A 169 -15.18 -5.16 25.60
CA VAL A 169 -14.17 -6.19 25.35
C VAL A 169 -12.83 -5.76 25.92
N LEU A 170 -12.44 -4.47 25.77
CA LEU A 170 -11.18 -3.95 26.31
C LEU A 170 -11.08 -4.16 27.83
N GLU A 171 -12.19 -3.99 28.56
CA GLU A 171 -12.21 -4.18 30.02
C GLU A 171 -11.84 -5.62 30.42
N THR A 172 -12.19 -6.60 29.57
CA THR A 172 -11.89 -8.01 29.85
C THR A 172 -10.41 -8.36 29.71
N TYR A 173 -9.63 -7.53 28.99
CA TYR A 173 -8.20 -7.73 28.77
C TYR A 173 -7.33 -7.22 29.92
N GLY A 174 -7.91 -6.53 30.92
CA GLY A 174 -7.20 -6.05 32.10
C GLY A 174 -5.97 -5.21 31.74
N GLN A 175 -4.83 -5.56 32.28
CA GLN A 175 -3.59 -4.81 32.03
C GLN A 175 -3.14 -4.84 30.55
N LEU A 176 -3.49 -5.86 29.80
CA LEU A 176 -3.13 -5.96 28.38
C LEU A 176 -3.80 -4.86 27.54
N ALA A 177 -4.96 -4.37 27.93
CA ALA A 177 -5.66 -3.29 27.24
C ALA A 177 -4.85 -1.97 27.16
N GLY A 178 -3.89 -1.76 28.07
CA GLY A 178 -3.00 -0.59 28.05
C GLY A 178 -1.80 -0.71 27.11
N VAL A 179 -1.50 -1.93 26.65
CA VAL A 179 -0.28 -2.18 25.84
C VAL A 179 -0.33 -1.49 24.47
N PRO A 180 -1.45 -1.49 23.71
CA PRO A 180 -1.51 -0.80 22.42
C PRO A 180 -1.21 0.70 22.51
N ALA A 181 -1.75 1.38 23.55
CA ALA A 181 -1.49 2.80 23.77
C ALA A 181 -0.01 3.06 24.08
N ALA A 182 0.57 2.31 25.00
CA ALA A 182 2.00 2.41 25.33
C ALA A 182 2.89 2.13 24.11
N MET A 183 2.51 1.17 23.27
CA MET A 183 3.22 0.89 22.02
C MET A 183 3.12 2.06 21.04
N GLY A 184 1.96 2.68 20.88
CA GLY A 184 1.77 3.88 20.08
C GLY A 184 2.64 5.04 20.55
N GLU A 185 2.73 5.27 21.87
CA GLU A 185 3.61 6.27 22.47
C GLU A 185 5.10 5.97 22.20
N ASN A 186 5.52 4.72 22.35
CA ASN A 186 6.90 4.30 22.07
C ASN A 186 7.24 4.52 20.58
N PHE A 187 6.33 4.21 19.66
CA PHE A 187 6.51 4.52 18.24
C PHE A 187 6.63 6.03 18.00
N ALA A 188 5.76 6.83 18.60
CA ALA A 188 5.81 8.28 18.47
C ALA A 188 7.15 8.85 18.98
N GLN A 189 7.67 8.36 20.11
CA GLN A 189 8.98 8.76 20.64
C GLN A 189 10.12 8.32 19.73
N MET A 190 10.12 7.07 19.26
CA MET A 190 11.12 6.56 18.33
C MET A 190 11.16 7.39 17.04
N LEU A 191 10.01 7.76 16.49
CA LEU A 191 9.89 8.51 15.25
C LEU A 191 10.22 10.02 15.40
N GLN A 192 10.40 10.51 16.63
CA GLN A 192 10.89 11.87 16.93
C GLN A 192 12.36 11.89 17.37
N SER A 193 12.99 10.72 17.53
CA SER A 193 14.37 10.63 17.97
C SER A 193 15.36 10.99 16.86
N GLU A 194 16.60 11.34 17.24
CA GLU A 194 17.70 11.50 16.31
C GLU A 194 17.96 10.18 15.55
N GLY A 195 18.00 10.23 14.22
CA GLY A 195 18.15 9.04 13.37
C GLY A 195 16.84 8.31 13.08
N ALA A 196 15.68 8.89 13.41
CA ALA A 196 14.40 8.35 12.99
C ALA A 196 14.32 8.17 11.46
N PRO A 197 13.65 7.11 10.97
CA PRO A 197 13.49 6.90 9.53
C PRO A 197 12.77 8.07 8.87
N ASP A 198 13.40 8.64 7.82
CA ASP A 198 12.84 9.73 7.04
C ASP A 198 11.82 9.17 6.02
N PRO A 199 10.57 9.64 5.99
CA PRO A 199 9.59 9.28 4.96
C PRO A 199 10.11 9.46 3.52
N GLN A 200 11.10 10.33 3.30
CA GLN A 200 11.76 10.52 2.00
C GLN A 200 12.34 9.20 1.47
N TRP A 201 12.82 8.30 2.33
CA TRP A 201 13.36 7.00 1.88
C TRP A 201 12.33 6.15 1.13
N VAL A 202 11.05 6.28 1.47
CA VAL A 202 9.97 5.61 0.75
C VAL A 202 9.77 6.23 -0.63
N VAL A 203 9.85 7.56 -0.72
CA VAL A 203 9.78 8.29 -2.01
C VAL A 203 10.97 7.91 -2.89
N ASP A 204 12.17 7.84 -2.33
CA ASP A 204 13.38 7.43 -3.05
C ASP A 204 13.27 6.00 -3.58
N ALA A 205 12.64 5.09 -2.82
CA ALA A 205 12.35 3.74 -3.29
C ALA A 205 11.37 3.74 -4.47
N TYR A 206 10.32 4.57 -4.44
CA TYR A 206 9.41 4.70 -5.59
C TYR A 206 10.15 5.23 -6.83
N LEU A 207 10.98 6.26 -6.69
CA LEU A 207 11.75 6.82 -7.79
C LEU A 207 12.72 5.78 -8.38
N LYS A 208 13.46 5.07 -7.51
CA LYS A 208 14.35 4.00 -7.93
C LYS A 208 13.62 2.92 -8.73
N LEU A 209 12.45 2.46 -8.25
CA LEU A 209 11.66 1.46 -8.96
C LEU A 209 11.12 2.00 -10.30
N ALA A 210 10.74 3.27 -10.36
CA ALA A 210 10.29 3.92 -11.59
C ALA A 210 11.38 3.97 -12.67
N GLU A 211 12.64 4.19 -12.27
CA GLU A 211 13.81 4.25 -13.17
C GLU A 211 14.30 2.87 -13.62
N MET A 212 13.96 1.79 -12.91
CA MET A 212 14.39 0.44 -13.26
C MET A 212 13.65 -0.07 -14.52
N PRO A 213 14.34 -0.78 -15.41
CA PRO A 213 13.71 -1.41 -16.57
C PRO A 213 12.66 -2.45 -16.17
N PHE A 214 11.68 -2.67 -17.06
CA PHE A 214 10.77 -3.81 -16.95
C PHE A 214 11.53 -5.13 -16.79
N GLY A 215 11.04 -5.99 -15.90
CA GLY A 215 11.63 -7.31 -15.64
C GLY A 215 12.84 -7.30 -14.67
N SER A 216 13.41 -6.13 -14.34
CA SER A 216 14.55 -6.02 -13.40
C SER A 216 14.15 -5.61 -11.98
N ARG A 217 12.88 -5.24 -11.76
CA ARG A 217 12.38 -4.78 -10.48
C ARG A 217 12.16 -5.95 -9.51
N PRO A 218 12.63 -5.85 -8.27
CA PRO A 218 12.28 -6.84 -7.24
C PRO A 218 10.77 -6.81 -7.00
N THR A 219 10.19 -7.97 -6.71
CA THR A 219 8.76 -8.09 -6.36
C THR A 219 8.42 -7.26 -5.13
N ARG A 220 9.35 -7.20 -4.18
CA ARG A 220 9.21 -6.47 -2.90
C ARG A 220 10.44 -5.65 -2.61
N THR A 221 10.22 -4.48 -2.02
CA THR A 221 11.30 -3.58 -1.55
C THR A 221 10.97 -3.16 -0.12
N VAL A 222 11.74 -3.67 0.82
CA VAL A 222 11.64 -3.26 2.24
C VAL A 222 12.35 -1.91 2.40
N VAL A 223 11.74 -0.99 3.16
CA VAL A 223 12.29 0.37 3.37
C VAL A 223 12.30 0.72 4.86
N GLY A 224 13.43 1.20 5.34
CA GLY A 224 13.63 1.61 6.72
C GLY A 224 13.98 0.43 7.63
N ILE A 225 13.40 0.39 8.83
CA ILE A 225 13.59 -0.71 9.78
C ILE A 225 12.90 -1.95 9.23
N THR A 226 13.60 -3.06 9.07
CA THR A 226 13.09 -4.26 8.37
C THR A 226 12.46 -5.29 9.30
N TRP A 227 12.90 -5.37 10.55
CA TRP A 227 12.52 -6.40 11.52
C TRP A 227 12.54 -7.84 10.96
N GLY A 228 13.44 -8.11 10.00
CA GLY A 228 13.61 -9.43 9.39
C GLY A 228 12.62 -9.75 8.27
N VAL A 229 11.83 -8.78 7.78
CA VAL A 229 10.91 -8.98 6.65
C VAL A 229 11.67 -9.19 5.33
N ASP A 230 12.82 -8.56 5.17
CA ASP A 230 13.76 -8.85 4.09
C ASP A 230 14.18 -10.33 4.08
N GLU A 231 14.52 -10.90 5.23
CA GLU A 231 14.83 -12.34 5.35
C GLU A 231 13.63 -13.23 4.98
N ILE A 232 12.41 -12.85 5.42
CA ILE A 232 11.18 -13.57 5.04
C ILE A 232 10.99 -13.56 3.52
N ASN A 233 11.22 -12.41 2.88
CA ASN A 233 11.09 -12.27 1.43
C ASN A 233 12.12 -13.12 0.69
N ASP A 234 13.38 -13.08 1.12
CA ASP A 234 14.48 -13.86 0.55
C ASP A 234 14.26 -15.36 0.68
N LEU A 235 13.65 -15.83 1.77
CA LEU A 235 13.31 -17.23 1.97
C LEU A 235 12.09 -17.68 1.18
N THR A 236 11.07 -16.83 1.03
CA THR A 236 9.78 -17.22 0.44
C THR A 236 9.73 -17.05 -1.07
N GLN A 237 10.42 -16.05 -1.64
CA GLN A 237 10.38 -15.80 -3.09
C GLN A 237 10.89 -17.00 -3.91
N PRO A 238 12.03 -17.65 -3.60
CA PRO A 238 12.47 -18.83 -4.36
C PRO A 238 11.51 -20.02 -4.27
N ILE A 239 10.75 -20.14 -3.18
CA ILE A 239 9.71 -21.16 -3.04
C ILE A 239 8.55 -20.86 -3.97
N GLN A 240 8.10 -19.61 -4.02
CA GLN A 240 7.04 -19.14 -4.91
C GLN A 240 7.43 -19.41 -6.40
N ASP A 241 8.64 -19.04 -6.77
CA ASP A 241 9.16 -19.21 -8.12
C ASP A 241 9.20 -20.68 -8.55
N ARG A 242 9.63 -21.56 -7.63
CA ARG A 242 9.60 -23.00 -7.85
C ARG A 242 8.18 -23.52 -8.08
N VAL A 243 7.21 -23.08 -7.25
CA VAL A 243 5.81 -23.49 -7.38
C VAL A 243 5.23 -23.08 -8.73
N ILE A 244 5.50 -21.86 -9.21
CA ILE A 244 5.07 -21.39 -10.55
C ILE A 244 5.61 -22.32 -11.64
N LYS A 245 6.87 -22.74 -11.54
CA LYS A 245 7.48 -23.68 -12.49
C LYS A 245 6.85 -25.08 -12.41
N GLU A 246 6.63 -25.60 -11.22
CA GLU A 246 5.98 -26.90 -11.01
C GLU A 246 4.53 -26.91 -11.55
N MET A 247 3.84 -25.77 -11.50
CA MET A 247 2.52 -25.58 -12.12
C MET A 247 2.57 -25.38 -13.63
N GLN A 248 3.75 -25.38 -14.25
CA GLN A 248 3.96 -25.14 -15.70
C GLN A 248 3.44 -23.78 -16.18
N LEU A 249 3.56 -22.76 -15.32
CA LEU A 249 3.11 -21.41 -15.59
C LEU A 249 4.25 -20.45 -16.00
N ASP A 250 5.42 -20.97 -16.41
CA ASP A 250 6.56 -20.14 -16.85
C ASP A 250 6.18 -19.17 -17.98
N SER A 251 5.24 -19.57 -18.84
CA SER A 251 4.76 -18.73 -19.94
C SER A 251 4.06 -17.43 -19.49
N VAL A 252 3.55 -17.39 -18.27
CA VAL A 252 2.90 -16.18 -17.72
C VAL A 252 3.89 -15.22 -17.05
N LEU A 253 5.18 -15.59 -16.95
CA LEU A 253 6.18 -14.71 -16.32
C LEU A 253 6.57 -13.51 -17.21
N GLY A 254 6.30 -13.56 -18.52
CA GLY A 254 6.37 -12.40 -19.43
C GLY A 254 7.70 -11.62 -19.42
N GLY A 255 8.80 -12.23 -18.92
CA GLY A 255 10.11 -11.58 -18.82
C GLY A 255 10.38 -10.88 -17.47
N ILE A 256 9.46 -10.98 -16.50
CA ILE A 256 9.79 -10.66 -15.10
C ILE A 256 10.62 -11.80 -14.52
N SER A 257 11.62 -11.47 -13.70
CA SER A 257 12.27 -12.49 -12.87
C SER A 257 11.24 -13.03 -11.88
N ALA A 258 11.13 -14.34 -11.87
CA ALA A 258 10.35 -15.04 -10.87
C ALA A 258 11.01 -14.83 -9.52
#